data_3dd3b8046e487b9aab0852d53d2dfd8a
#
_entry.id   3dd3b8046e487b9aab0852d53d2dfd8a
#
_cell.length_a   1.000
_cell.length_b   1.000
_cell.length_c   1.000
_cell.angle_alpha   90.00
_cell.angle_beta   90.00
_cell.angle_gamma   90.00
#
_symmetry.space_group_name_H-M   'P 1'
#
loop_
_entity.id
_entity.type
_entity.pdbx_description
1 polymer ?
#
loop_
_entity_poly.entity_id
_entity_poly.type
_entity_poly.pdbx_seq_one_letter_code
_entity_poly.pdbx_strand_id
1 'polypeptide(L)'
;NAVIICIGIMFFQQFVGINTVIYYSPKIFLMAGFDGTVSAIWASVGVGAVNLLFTIVSVYFVDRLGRRKLYFTGLTGITVSLILLGICFAFSASLGDAGKWLSVLLVFFYVAFFAISIGPLGWLIISEVFPQKLRGLVSSIGSLSVWFFNSIVSFTFFKIVHAFTISGTEIYAEGENLGNPAGAFWFYAILSEFFFCH
;
A
#
# COMPACT_ATOMS: atom_id res chain seq x y z
N ASN A 1 5.34 18.98 -20.64
CA ASN A 1 4.12 18.40 -20.04
C ASN A 1 4.28 16.89 -19.72
N ALA A 2 4.98 16.09 -20.55
CA ALA A 2 5.12 14.65 -20.37
C ALA A 2 5.89 14.26 -19.09
N VAL A 3 6.95 14.99 -18.72
CA VAL A 3 7.70 14.75 -17.47
C VAL A 3 6.82 15.00 -16.24
N ILE A 4 5.93 15.98 -16.28
CA ILE A 4 4.98 16.28 -15.20
C ILE A 4 4.01 15.10 -15.01
N ILE A 5 3.54 14.51 -16.11
CA ILE A 5 2.68 13.32 -16.08
C ILE A 5 3.42 12.14 -15.44
N CYS A 6 4.69 11.93 -15.82
CA CYS A 6 5.52 10.88 -15.22
C CYS A 6 5.67 11.06 -13.70
N ILE A 7 6.05 12.25 -13.26
CA ILE A 7 6.19 12.58 -11.84
C ILE A 7 4.85 12.40 -11.13
N GLY A 8 3.74 12.83 -11.74
CA GLY A 8 2.39 12.68 -11.19
C GLY A 8 1.99 11.22 -11.00
N ILE A 9 2.20 10.36 -11.98
CA ILE A 9 1.92 8.91 -11.88
C ILE A 9 2.72 8.29 -10.73
N MET A 10 4.01 8.61 -10.62
CA MET A 10 4.86 8.09 -9.55
C MET A 10 4.49 8.66 -8.18
N PHE A 11 4.08 9.91 -8.10
CA PHE A 11 3.51 10.51 -6.91
C PHE A 11 2.29 9.73 -6.42
N PHE A 12 1.30 9.53 -7.28
CA PHE A 12 0.09 8.81 -6.94
C PHE A 12 0.36 7.37 -6.50
N GLN A 13 1.27 6.68 -7.20
CA GLN A 13 1.66 5.32 -6.85
C GLN A 13 2.21 5.21 -5.42
N GLN A 14 2.97 6.21 -4.94
CA GLN A 14 3.54 6.17 -3.60
C GLN A 14 2.54 6.56 -2.51
N PHE A 15 1.66 7.51 -2.81
CA PHE A 15 0.65 7.99 -1.86
C PHE A 15 -0.50 6.99 -1.58
N VAL A 16 -0.60 5.91 -2.33
CA VAL A 16 -1.43 4.75 -1.97
C VAL A 16 -0.89 4.03 -0.70
N GLY A 17 0.39 4.25 -0.34
CA GLY A 17 0.97 3.77 0.92
C GLY A 17 1.54 2.35 0.87
N ILE A 18 1.77 1.78 -0.32
CA ILE A 18 2.23 0.39 -0.46
C ILE A 18 3.57 0.13 0.24
N ASN A 19 4.54 1.01 0.05
CA ASN A 19 5.86 0.83 0.65
C ASN A 19 5.81 0.92 2.17
N THR A 20 4.92 1.75 2.70
CA THR A 20 4.67 1.85 4.13
C THR A 20 4.15 0.53 4.69
N VAL A 21 3.17 -0.08 4.02
CA VAL A 21 2.62 -1.38 4.44
C VAL A 21 3.69 -2.46 4.36
N ILE A 22 4.52 -2.49 3.30
CA ILE A 22 5.59 -3.48 3.16
C ILE A 22 6.68 -3.30 4.23
N TYR A 23 7.18 -2.07 4.44
CA TYR A 23 8.27 -1.82 5.37
C TYR A 23 7.87 -1.99 6.83
N TYR A 24 6.65 -1.59 7.16
CA TYR A 24 6.13 -1.66 8.52
C TYR A 24 5.21 -2.86 8.76
N SER A 25 5.15 -3.81 7.82
CA SER A 25 4.31 -5.01 7.96
C SER A 25 4.57 -5.77 9.29
N PRO A 26 5.80 -5.96 9.79
CA PRO A 26 5.99 -6.59 11.08
C PRO A 26 5.34 -5.80 12.23
N LYS A 27 5.49 -4.47 12.22
CA LYS A 27 4.85 -3.62 13.24
C LYS A 27 3.32 -3.61 13.12
N ILE A 28 2.79 -3.60 11.90
CA ILE A 28 1.35 -3.69 11.64
C ILE A 28 0.78 -5.02 12.18
N PHE A 29 1.50 -6.13 12.01
CA PHE A 29 1.07 -7.41 12.54
C PHE A 29 1.20 -7.52 14.06
N LEU A 30 2.23 -6.89 14.66
CA LEU A 30 2.28 -6.73 16.11
C LEU A 30 1.09 -5.94 16.64
N MET A 31 0.72 -4.83 15.97
CA MET A 31 -0.49 -4.06 16.29
C MET A 31 -1.78 -4.87 16.12
N ALA A 32 -1.82 -5.82 15.17
CA ALA A 32 -2.93 -6.74 15.00
C ALA A 32 -3.04 -7.78 16.13
N GLY A 33 -2.05 -7.85 17.03
CA GLY A 33 -2.05 -8.73 18.20
C GLY A 33 -1.30 -10.06 17.99
N PHE A 34 -0.32 -10.10 17.09
CA PHE A 34 0.58 -11.25 16.99
C PHE A 34 1.54 -11.29 18.18
N ASP A 35 1.59 -12.44 18.86
CA ASP A 35 2.49 -12.66 19.99
C ASP A 35 3.91 -12.95 19.48
N GLY A 36 4.79 -11.95 19.64
CA GLY A 36 6.20 -12.05 19.33
C GLY A 36 6.61 -11.63 17.92
N THR A 37 7.80 -11.04 17.84
CA THR A 37 8.40 -10.50 16.62
C THR A 37 8.57 -11.57 15.53
N VAL A 38 8.83 -12.83 15.90
CA VAL A 38 9.06 -13.93 14.94
C VAL A 38 7.82 -14.23 14.12
N SER A 39 6.63 -14.31 14.77
CA SER A 39 5.37 -14.56 14.06
C SER A 39 4.99 -13.41 13.12
N ALA A 40 5.23 -12.17 13.55
CA ALA A 40 5.01 -10.98 12.73
C ALA A 40 5.96 -10.93 11.51
N ILE A 41 7.22 -11.35 11.66
CA ILE A 41 8.16 -11.47 10.54
C ILE A 41 7.71 -12.53 9.53
N TRP A 42 7.25 -13.71 9.98
CA TRP A 42 6.74 -14.73 9.06
C TRP A 42 5.50 -14.27 8.28
N ALA A 43 4.59 -13.53 8.92
CA ALA A 43 3.48 -12.91 8.23
C ALA A 43 3.95 -11.90 7.18
N SER A 44 5.02 -11.15 7.46
CA SER A 44 5.63 -10.20 6.50
C SER A 44 6.32 -10.90 5.33
N VAL A 45 6.91 -12.07 5.52
CA VAL A 45 7.40 -12.93 4.42
C VAL A 45 6.25 -13.33 3.51
N GLY A 46 5.08 -13.63 4.09
CA GLY A 46 3.85 -13.88 3.33
C GLY A 46 3.43 -12.70 2.45
N VAL A 47 3.56 -11.45 2.95
CA VAL A 47 3.32 -10.23 2.15
C VAL A 47 4.23 -10.18 0.93
N GLY A 48 5.52 -10.46 1.09
CA GLY A 48 6.48 -10.52 0.00
C GLY A 48 6.16 -11.61 -1.02
N ALA A 49 5.77 -12.80 -0.56
CA ALA A 49 5.36 -13.90 -1.43
C ALA A 49 4.10 -13.56 -2.24
N VAL A 50 3.09 -12.97 -1.62
CA VAL A 50 1.87 -12.48 -2.28
C VAL A 50 2.22 -11.43 -3.33
N ASN A 51 3.07 -10.46 -3.00
CA ASN A 51 3.52 -9.44 -3.94
C ASN A 51 4.17 -10.07 -5.17
N LEU A 52 5.10 -10.99 -4.99
CA LEU A 52 5.78 -11.68 -6.08
C LEU A 52 4.80 -12.46 -6.97
N LEU A 53 3.95 -13.29 -6.37
CA LEU A 53 2.98 -14.11 -7.10
C LEU A 53 2.02 -13.25 -7.93
N PHE A 54 1.44 -12.21 -7.33
CA PHE A 54 0.49 -11.35 -8.02
C PHE A 54 1.14 -10.40 -9.03
N THR A 55 2.43 -10.07 -8.88
CA THR A 55 3.19 -9.39 -9.92
C THR A 55 3.37 -10.28 -11.16
N ILE A 56 3.65 -11.57 -10.99
CA ILE A 56 3.71 -12.53 -12.11
C ILE A 56 2.35 -12.65 -12.79
N VAL A 57 1.28 -12.76 -12.00
CA VAL A 57 -0.10 -12.80 -12.52
C VAL A 57 -0.43 -11.52 -13.30
N SER A 58 0.03 -10.35 -12.84
CA SER A 58 -0.18 -9.06 -13.51
C SER A 58 0.36 -9.05 -14.93
N VAL A 59 1.54 -9.60 -15.17
CA VAL A 59 2.13 -9.69 -16.53
C VAL A 59 1.18 -10.39 -17.51
N TYR A 60 0.45 -11.41 -17.03
CA TYR A 60 -0.52 -12.15 -17.84
C TYR A 60 -1.81 -11.36 -18.11
N PHE A 61 -2.27 -10.59 -17.11
CA PHE A 61 -3.56 -9.90 -17.18
C PHE A 61 -3.50 -8.54 -17.87
N VAL A 62 -2.34 -7.85 -17.85
CA VAL A 62 -2.16 -6.54 -18.48
C VAL A 62 -2.53 -6.54 -19.96
N ASP A 63 -2.10 -7.56 -20.68
CA ASP A 63 -2.35 -7.63 -22.12
C ASP A 63 -3.76 -8.11 -22.48
N ARG A 64 -4.43 -8.86 -21.57
CA ARG A 64 -5.77 -9.42 -21.82
C ARG A 64 -6.90 -8.50 -21.41
N LEU A 65 -6.83 -7.89 -20.24
CA LEU A 65 -7.89 -7.04 -19.68
C LEU A 65 -7.79 -5.58 -20.12
N GLY A 66 -6.61 -5.18 -20.56
CA GLY A 66 -6.30 -3.79 -20.91
C GLY A 66 -5.99 -2.93 -19.69
N ARG A 67 -5.09 -1.98 -19.87
CA ARG A 67 -4.49 -1.15 -18.81
C ARG A 67 -5.50 -0.37 -17.99
N ARG A 68 -6.50 0.21 -18.65
CA ARG A 68 -7.53 1.04 -17.99
C ARG A 68 -8.42 0.24 -17.04
N LYS A 69 -8.90 -0.94 -17.49
CA LYS A 69 -9.76 -1.80 -16.63
C LYS A 69 -8.97 -2.31 -15.44
N LEU A 70 -7.72 -2.73 -15.66
CA LEU A 70 -6.86 -3.24 -14.61
C LEU A 70 -6.53 -2.17 -13.56
N TYR A 71 -6.31 -0.94 -13.99
CA TYR A 71 -6.09 0.20 -13.10
C TYR A 71 -7.30 0.44 -12.18
N PHE A 72 -8.50 0.54 -12.74
CA PHE A 72 -9.72 0.80 -11.97
C PHE A 72 -10.07 -0.35 -11.02
N THR A 73 -9.99 -1.60 -11.48
CA THR A 73 -10.27 -2.76 -10.60
C THR A 73 -9.28 -2.86 -9.45
N GLY A 74 -7.99 -2.59 -9.71
CA GLY A 74 -6.98 -2.59 -8.67
C GLY A 74 -7.18 -1.46 -7.68
N LEU A 75 -7.43 -0.24 -8.13
CA LEU A 75 -7.64 0.91 -7.25
C LEU A 75 -8.86 0.70 -6.35
N THR A 76 -9.99 0.23 -6.92
CA THR A 76 -11.18 -0.14 -6.13
C THR A 76 -10.85 -1.20 -5.08
N GLY A 77 -10.13 -2.26 -5.47
CA GLY A 77 -9.72 -3.33 -4.54
C GLY A 77 -8.80 -2.82 -3.42
N ILE A 78 -7.87 -1.92 -3.73
CA ILE A 78 -7.00 -1.25 -2.75
C ILE A 78 -7.83 -0.46 -1.75
N THR A 79 -8.73 0.42 -2.24
CA THR A 79 -9.56 1.27 -1.40
C THR A 79 -10.44 0.45 -0.47
N VAL A 80 -11.12 -0.57 -1.00
CA VAL A 80 -11.96 -1.47 -0.18
C VAL A 80 -11.12 -2.17 0.88
N SER A 81 -9.95 -2.69 0.52
CA SER A 81 -9.06 -3.36 1.47
C SER A 81 -8.59 -2.42 2.58
N LEU A 82 -8.25 -1.17 2.27
CA LEU A 82 -7.84 -0.16 3.26
C LEU A 82 -8.99 0.23 4.19
N ILE A 83 -10.21 0.41 3.67
CA ILE A 83 -11.39 0.70 4.49
C ILE A 83 -11.65 -0.45 5.47
N LEU A 84 -11.67 -1.69 4.97
CA LEU A 84 -11.90 -2.87 5.80
C LEU A 84 -10.77 -3.07 6.83
N LEU A 85 -9.52 -2.79 6.45
CA LEU A 85 -8.39 -2.85 7.37
C LEU A 85 -8.53 -1.81 8.48
N GLY A 86 -8.92 -0.58 8.15
CA GLY A 86 -9.20 0.46 9.14
C GLY A 86 -10.33 0.06 10.10
N ILE A 87 -11.42 -0.54 9.60
CA ILE A 87 -12.50 -1.06 10.44
C ILE A 87 -11.99 -2.19 11.34
N CYS A 88 -11.20 -3.13 10.82
CA CYS A 88 -10.64 -4.23 11.58
C CYS A 88 -9.79 -3.73 12.77
N PHE A 89 -8.96 -2.71 12.55
CA PHE A 89 -8.16 -2.12 13.63
C PHE A 89 -8.98 -1.26 14.60
N ALA A 90 -10.02 -0.57 14.12
CA ALA A 90 -10.91 0.19 14.99
C ALA A 90 -11.68 -0.72 15.97
N PHE A 91 -12.04 -1.93 15.56
CA PHE A 91 -12.76 -2.91 16.36
C PHE A 91 -11.86 -4.05 16.86
N SER A 92 -10.55 -3.87 16.87
CA SER A 92 -9.57 -4.91 17.25
C SER A 92 -9.84 -5.51 18.64
N ALA A 93 -10.24 -4.68 19.60
CA ALA A 93 -10.57 -5.12 20.96
C ALA A 93 -11.76 -6.11 21.03
N SER A 94 -12.71 -6.01 20.08
CA SER A 94 -13.90 -6.86 20.03
C SER A 94 -13.71 -8.13 19.22
N LEU A 95 -12.76 -8.13 18.28
CA LEU A 95 -12.53 -9.22 17.32
C LEU A 95 -11.56 -10.30 17.85
N GLY A 96 -10.73 -9.98 18.85
CA GLY A 96 -9.78 -10.93 19.43
C GLY A 96 -8.90 -11.63 18.37
N ASP A 97 -8.73 -12.95 18.48
CA ASP A 97 -7.90 -13.73 17.55
C ASP A 97 -8.41 -13.74 16.09
N ALA A 98 -9.70 -13.59 15.88
CA ALA A 98 -10.25 -13.48 14.52
C ALA A 98 -9.77 -12.20 13.85
N GLY A 99 -9.61 -11.10 14.59
CA GLY A 99 -9.08 -9.84 14.08
C GLY A 99 -7.64 -9.95 13.58
N LYS A 100 -6.80 -10.73 14.23
CA LYS A 100 -5.41 -10.99 13.80
C LYS A 100 -5.37 -11.57 12.39
N TRP A 101 -6.06 -12.68 12.17
CA TRP A 101 -6.07 -13.38 10.88
C TRP A 101 -6.77 -12.58 9.78
N LEU A 102 -7.83 -11.85 10.15
CA LEU A 102 -8.52 -10.95 9.22
C LEU A 102 -7.60 -9.82 8.76
N SER A 103 -6.82 -9.23 9.66
CA SER A 103 -5.85 -8.18 9.31
C SER A 103 -4.79 -8.69 8.34
N VAL A 104 -4.24 -9.90 8.55
CA VAL A 104 -3.27 -10.53 7.63
C VAL A 104 -3.89 -10.71 6.25
N LEU A 105 -5.10 -11.26 6.20
CA LEU A 105 -5.80 -11.52 4.95
C LEU A 105 -6.09 -10.22 4.19
N LEU A 106 -6.52 -9.17 4.88
CA LEU A 106 -6.79 -7.86 4.28
C LEU A 106 -5.51 -7.19 3.77
N VAL A 107 -4.39 -7.30 4.49
CA VAL A 107 -3.08 -6.84 4.01
C VAL A 107 -2.67 -7.60 2.75
N PHE A 108 -2.87 -8.93 2.72
CA PHE A 108 -2.58 -9.73 1.52
C PHE A 108 -3.45 -9.31 0.33
N PHE A 109 -4.73 -9.06 0.52
CA PHE A 109 -5.62 -8.54 -0.53
C PHE A 109 -5.16 -7.17 -1.02
N TYR A 110 -4.85 -6.27 -0.12
CA TYR A 110 -4.34 -4.94 -0.46
C TYR A 110 -3.08 -5.02 -1.34
N VAL A 111 -2.09 -5.82 -0.93
CA VAL A 111 -0.85 -6.03 -1.67
C VAL A 111 -1.10 -6.71 -3.01
N ALA A 112 -1.99 -7.70 -3.06
CA ALA A 112 -2.36 -8.40 -4.29
C ALA A 112 -2.98 -7.45 -5.32
N PHE A 113 -3.95 -6.63 -4.93
CA PHE A 113 -4.56 -5.64 -5.82
C PHE A 113 -3.57 -4.60 -6.30
N PHE A 114 -2.66 -4.16 -5.44
CA PHE A 114 -1.58 -3.26 -5.84
C PHE A 114 -0.63 -3.92 -6.86
N ALA A 115 -0.18 -5.14 -6.58
CA ALA A 115 0.76 -5.88 -7.43
C ALA A 115 0.18 -6.23 -8.81
N ILE A 116 -1.13 -6.46 -8.89
CA ILE A 116 -1.80 -6.70 -10.18
C ILE A 116 -1.93 -5.41 -11.01
N SER A 117 -2.10 -4.26 -10.37
CA SER A 117 -2.54 -3.03 -11.03
C SER A 117 -1.49 -1.92 -11.01
N ILE A 118 -1.55 -1.05 -10.01
CA ILE A 118 -0.80 0.22 -9.97
C ILE A 118 0.72 -0.01 -9.97
N GLY A 119 1.19 -1.08 -9.34
CA GLY A 119 2.61 -1.42 -9.25
C GLY A 119 3.29 -1.47 -10.61
N PRO A 120 2.96 -2.41 -11.48
CA PRO A 120 3.56 -2.54 -12.80
C PRO A 120 3.07 -1.52 -13.80
N LEU A 121 1.80 -1.05 -13.71
CA LEU A 121 1.22 -0.13 -14.69
C LEU A 121 1.92 1.23 -14.73
N GLY A 122 2.38 1.77 -13.61
CA GLY A 122 3.10 3.05 -13.58
C GLY A 122 4.36 3.01 -14.46
N TRP A 123 5.16 1.95 -14.34
CA TRP A 123 6.36 1.74 -15.14
C TRP A 123 6.06 1.45 -16.60
N LEU A 124 5.01 0.68 -16.86
CA LEU A 124 4.57 0.36 -18.22
C LEU A 124 4.15 1.61 -18.98
N ILE A 125 3.32 2.47 -18.37
CA ILE A 125 2.86 3.73 -18.99
C ILE A 125 4.06 4.63 -19.34
N ILE A 126 5.04 4.76 -18.44
CA ILE A 126 6.26 5.53 -18.71
C ILE A 126 6.99 4.95 -19.93
N SER A 127 7.11 3.63 -20.02
CA SER A 127 7.82 2.98 -21.12
C SER A 127 7.12 3.13 -22.48
N GLU A 128 5.80 3.33 -22.50
CA GLU A 128 4.99 3.42 -23.72
C GLU A 128 4.76 4.87 -24.20
N VAL A 129 4.57 5.79 -23.26
CA VAL A 129 4.27 7.20 -23.60
C VAL A 129 5.48 7.93 -24.14
N PHE A 130 6.70 7.50 -23.81
CA PHE A 130 7.91 8.21 -24.19
C PHE A 130 8.65 7.56 -25.35
N PRO A 131 9.14 8.37 -26.33
CA PRO A 131 9.96 7.87 -27.43
C PRO A 131 11.28 7.27 -26.89
N GLN A 132 11.83 6.29 -27.62
CA GLN A 132 13.02 5.54 -27.18
C GLN A 132 14.20 6.42 -26.76
N LYS A 133 14.41 7.55 -27.44
CA LYS A 133 15.50 8.50 -27.15
C LYS A 133 15.41 9.14 -25.76
N LEU A 134 14.21 9.34 -25.23
CA LEU A 134 13.96 9.98 -23.94
C LEU A 134 13.62 9.00 -22.82
N ARG A 135 13.36 7.74 -23.16
CA ARG A 135 12.90 6.71 -22.20
C ARG A 135 13.85 6.53 -21.03
N GLY A 136 15.15 6.49 -21.27
CA GLY A 136 16.15 6.37 -20.21
C GLY A 136 16.13 7.54 -19.23
N LEU A 137 16.12 8.77 -19.75
CA LEU A 137 16.09 9.99 -18.93
C LEU A 137 14.79 10.06 -18.09
N VAL A 138 13.64 9.79 -18.72
CA VAL A 138 12.34 9.86 -18.02
C VAL A 138 12.21 8.75 -16.99
N SER A 139 12.70 7.53 -17.26
CA SER A 139 12.74 6.45 -16.28
C SER A 139 13.62 6.80 -15.09
N SER A 140 14.75 7.49 -15.29
CA SER A 140 15.59 7.96 -14.19
C SER A 140 14.89 9.01 -13.34
N ILE A 141 14.21 9.97 -13.97
CA ILE A 141 13.39 10.97 -13.25
C ILE A 141 12.25 10.29 -12.50
N GLY A 142 11.59 9.31 -13.12
CA GLY A 142 10.56 8.50 -12.48
C GLY A 142 11.08 7.77 -11.24
N SER A 143 12.24 7.12 -11.35
CA SER A 143 12.87 6.43 -10.21
C SER A 143 13.22 7.40 -9.08
N LEU A 144 13.81 8.55 -9.39
CA LEU A 144 14.08 9.59 -8.38
C LEU A 144 12.80 10.06 -7.69
N SER A 145 11.74 10.28 -8.46
CA SER A 145 10.43 10.68 -7.92
C SER A 145 9.84 9.62 -7.00
N VAL A 146 9.90 8.34 -7.39
CA VAL A 146 9.45 7.20 -6.57
C VAL A 146 10.16 7.22 -5.21
N TRP A 147 11.49 7.27 -5.19
CA TRP A 147 12.25 7.23 -3.94
C TRP A 147 12.04 8.48 -3.08
N PHE A 148 11.92 9.64 -3.71
CA PHE A 148 11.64 10.90 -3.01
C PHE A 148 10.27 10.85 -2.31
N PHE A 149 9.20 10.51 -3.05
CA PHE A 149 7.87 10.43 -2.46
C PHE A 149 7.73 9.26 -1.48
N ASN A 150 8.39 8.12 -1.74
CA ASN A 150 8.46 7.00 -0.81
C ASN A 150 9.06 7.43 0.54
N SER A 151 10.14 8.20 0.52
CA SER A 151 10.76 8.71 1.75
C SER A 151 9.78 9.59 2.54
N ILE A 152 9.08 10.52 1.86
CA ILE A 152 8.08 11.39 2.51
C ILE A 152 6.98 10.54 3.17
N VAL A 153 6.40 9.61 2.42
CA VAL A 153 5.30 8.75 2.92
C VAL A 153 5.77 7.89 4.09
N SER A 154 6.96 7.28 3.99
CA SER A 154 7.51 6.42 5.05
C SER A 154 7.82 7.18 6.33
N PHE A 155 8.43 8.36 6.24
CA PHE A 155 8.69 9.20 7.43
C PHE A 155 7.43 9.78 8.06
N THR A 156 6.39 9.98 7.27
CA THR A 156 5.14 10.58 7.73
C THR A 156 4.19 9.54 8.34
N PHE A 157 4.35 8.25 8.01
CA PHE A 157 3.42 7.20 8.40
C PHE A 157 3.15 7.15 9.91
N PHE A 158 4.17 7.02 10.74
CA PHE A 158 3.97 6.96 12.19
C PHE A 158 3.41 8.25 12.76
N LYS A 159 3.76 9.41 12.19
CA LYS A 159 3.15 10.68 12.58
C LYS A 159 1.65 10.69 12.27
N ILE A 160 1.24 10.14 11.14
CA ILE A 160 -0.16 9.99 10.76
C ILE A 160 -0.85 8.99 11.70
N VAL A 161 -0.23 7.83 11.98
CA VAL A 161 -0.78 6.84 12.91
C VAL A 161 -1.05 7.49 14.27
N HIS A 162 -0.06 8.17 14.85
CA HIS A 162 -0.24 8.83 16.15
C HIS A 162 -1.24 9.99 16.11
N ALA A 163 -1.26 10.79 15.05
CA ALA A 163 -2.18 11.92 14.90
C ALA A 163 -3.65 11.49 14.80
N PHE A 164 -3.91 10.35 14.18
CA PHE A 164 -5.26 9.81 14.00
C PHE A 164 -5.65 8.73 15.03
N THR A 165 -4.78 8.46 16.02
CA THR A 165 -5.12 7.56 17.13
C THR A 165 -6.10 8.24 18.06
N ILE A 166 -7.25 7.62 18.28
CA ILE A 166 -8.26 8.10 19.23
C ILE A 166 -7.80 7.71 20.64
N SER A 167 -7.87 8.65 21.59
CA SER A 167 -7.51 8.39 22.99
C SER A 167 -8.29 7.18 23.54
N GLY A 168 -7.59 6.19 24.07
CA GLY A 168 -8.17 4.95 24.58
C GLY A 168 -8.20 3.78 23.60
N THR A 169 -7.76 3.98 22.34
CA THR A 169 -7.60 2.89 21.35
C THR A 169 -6.13 2.64 21.01
N GLU A 170 -5.22 3.11 21.86
CA GLU A 170 -3.79 2.96 21.68
C GLU A 170 -3.37 1.48 21.79
N ILE A 171 -2.54 1.03 20.87
CA ILE A 171 -2.01 -0.34 20.84
C ILE A 171 -0.57 -0.31 21.33
N TYR A 172 -0.29 -1.10 22.35
CA TYR A 172 1.05 -1.26 22.92
C TYR A 172 1.61 -2.63 22.51
N ALA A 173 2.78 -2.64 21.90
CA ALA A 173 3.50 -3.86 21.61
C ALA A 173 4.98 -3.70 22.03
N GLU A 174 5.53 -4.72 22.68
CA GLU A 174 6.91 -4.74 23.19
C GLU A 174 7.28 -3.53 24.09
N GLY A 175 6.27 -2.92 24.76
CA GLY A 175 6.47 -1.76 25.63
C GLY A 175 6.48 -0.41 24.92
N GLU A 176 6.35 -0.37 23.60
CA GLU A 176 6.18 0.86 22.82
C GLU A 176 4.70 1.16 22.53
N ASN A 177 4.31 2.43 22.61
CA ASN A 177 3.03 2.89 22.11
C ASN A 177 3.12 3.05 20.59
N LEU A 178 2.54 2.10 19.87
CA LEU A 178 2.54 2.10 18.40
C LEU A 178 1.38 2.90 17.80
N GLY A 179 0.45 3.39 18.63
CA GLY A 179 -0.78 4.02 18.18
C GLY A 179 -1.77 3.03 17.56
N ASN A 180 -2.89 3.53 17.02
CA ASN A 180 -3.86 2.72 16.29
C ASN A 180 -3.79 3.09 14.80
N PRO A 181 -3.44 2.15 13.91
CA PRO A 181 -3.26 2.44 12.49
C PRO A 181 -4.58 2.61 11.72
N ALA A 182 -5.74 2.41 12.36
CA ALA A 182 -7.06 2.52 11.70
C ALA A 182 -7.23 3.86 10.96
N GLY A 183 -6.91 4.98 11.62
CA GLY A 183 -7.02 6.30 11.01
C GLY A 183 -6.04 6.52 9.86
N ALA A 184 -4.85 5.96 9.92
CA ALA A 184 -3.89 6.02 8.83
C ALA A 184 -4.38 5.25 7.60
N PHE A 185 -5.00 4.07 7.78
CA PHE A 185 -5.58 3.32 6.66
C PHE A 185 -6.75 4.06 6.02
N TRP A 186 -7.62 4.69 6.79
CA TRP A 186 -8.69 5.52 6.24
C TRP A 186 -8.16 6.76 5.52
N PHE A 187 -7.11 7.38 6.01
CA PHE A 187 -6.45 8.48 5.33
C PHE A 187 -5.91 8.06 3.95
N TYR A 188 -5.24 6.91 3.85
CA TYR A 188 -4.79 6.37 2.57
C TYR A 188 -5.95 5.92 1.67
N ALA A 189 -7.06 5.43 2.23
CA ALA A 189 -8.26 5.11 1.47
C ALA A 189 -8.86 6.37 0.81
N ILE A 190 -8.97 7.47 1.56
CA ILE A 190 -9.46 8.76 1.03
C ILE A 190 -8.53 9.28 -0.07
N LEU A 191 -7.22 9.18 0.12
CA LEU A 191 -6.25 9.56 -0.90
C LEU A 191 -6.41 8.71 -2.18
N SER A 192 -6.62 7.40 -2.04
CA SER A 192 -6.81 6.52 -3.20
C SER A 192 -8.11 6.83 -3.95
N GLU A 193 -9.18 7.19 -3.28
CA GLU A 193 -10.44 7.66 -3.90
C GLU A 193 -10.28 9.00 -4.61
N PHE A 194 -9.53 9.93 -4.02
CA PHE A 194 -9.24 11.21 -4.69
C PHE A 194 -8.55 10.99 -6.04
N PHE A 195 -7.70 9.97 -6.15
CA PHE A 195 -7.02 9.58 -7.38
C PHE A 195 -7.91 8.81 -8.37
N PHE A 196 -9.03 8.26 -7.89
CA PHE A 196 -10.03 7.63 -8.74
C PHE A 196 -10.85 8.67 -9.53
N CYS A 197 -11.08 9.85 -8.94
CA CYS A 197 -11.92 10.89 -9.51
C CYS A 197 -11.20 11.84 -10.47
N HIS A 198 -9.87 11.85 -10.51
CA HIS A 198 -9.05 12.76 -11.33
C HIS A 198 -8.09 12.00 -12.25
#